data_51272a306befa83131ec96841503d3a8
#
_entry.id   51272a306befa83131ec96841503d3a8
#
_cell.length_a   1.000
_cell.length_b   1.000
_cell.length_c   1.000
_cell.angle_alpha   90.00
_cell.angle_beta   90.00
_cell.angle_gamma   90.00
#
_symmetry.space_group_name_H-M   'P 1'
#
loop_
_entity.id
_entity.type
_entity.pdbx_description
1 polymer ?
#
loop_
_entity_poly.entity_id
_entity_poly.type
_entity_poly.pdbx_seq_one_letter_code
_entity_poly.pdbx_strand_id
1 'polypeptide(L)'
;MALGTRFPAIAVAVTLCLSVTHPASARPPRDWPGYGRDPQHSAVATVTGRRPLHVRWSTPVDLAPQYWGTSLLVHYGSPLATRRNTVVVTVKTGATDGFRIEGRRGDTGALVWTEPTDYALPPHNWVPSVGPVLARGRVLLIPGAGGTVLRRSRPDRATGSVRRYAFYGIASYDADPATFAATVKVTTPLTADRRGNVFFGFTTFGSAPLGLQSGIARLSRSGRGTWVSAVAAAGDPSIWKVPYGSAPALSLDGRRLYVAVHDPSGTGYLLVLDSATLGSLGRVRLLDAKDPTRFARLSDDGTASPTVGPDGDVYFGVLPATPNHFRGWMLHFDADLTVTKTPGGFGWDDTPSIVPAPAVTSYAGTSSYLLLTKYNDYAGAGGTGVNRMAILDPFASMIDPISGATVMQEVLTVAGPTPDADFPGNPLAVREWCINTAAVDPLTRSAFVNNEDGKLYRWDLVTGTLADQVVLTPGIGEAYTPTIIGPDGTIYAINDATLFAVDEGP
;
A
#
# COMPACT_ATOMS: atom_id res chain seq x y z
N MET A 1 69.83 -19.77 64.94
CA MET A 1 69.29 -18.42 64.80
C MET A 1 69.42 -18.03 63.36
N ALA A 2 68.34 -18.08 62.58
CA ALA A 2 68.27 -17.61 61.20
C ALA A 2 66.91 -16.87 61.01
N LEU A 3 67.01 -15.57 60.87
CA LEU A 3 65.85 -14.71 60.57
C LEU A 3 65.42 -14.89 59.10
N GLY A 4 64.20 -15.31 58.88
CA GLY A 4 63.57 -15.34 57.56
C GLY A 4 62.77 -14.06 57.31
N THR A 5 63.22 -13.26 56.39
CA THR A 5 62.53 -12.08 55.89
C THR A 5 61.45 -12.49 54.83
N ARG A 6 60.17 -12.22 55.12
CA ARG A 6 59.05 -12.38 54.17
C ARG A 6 58.84 -11.05 53.43
N PHE A 7 58.89 -11.07 52.11
CA PHE A 7 58.42 -9.99 51.25
C PHE A 7 56.88 -10.17 50.86
N PRO A 8 56.05 -9.14 50.88
CA PRO A 8 54.68 -9.26 50.43
C PRO A 8 54.61 -9.14 48.88
N ALA A 9 53.89 -10.07 48.26
CA ALA A 9 53.61 -10.02 46.86
C ALA A 9 52.45 -9.00 46.58
N ILE A 10 52.69 -7.97 45.74
CA ILE A 10 51.74 -7.01 45.30
C ILE A 10 51.05 -7.62 44.05
N ALA A 11 49.79 -7.98 44.18
CA ALA A 11 48.96 -8.38 43.03
C ALA A 11 48.41 -7.11 42.30
N VAL A 12 48.89 -6.87 41.10
CA VAL A 12 48.34 -5.82 40.21
C VAL A 12 47.13 -6.40 39.47
N ALA A 13 45.92 -5.95 39.82
CA ALA A 13 44.70 -6.26 39.09
C ALA A 13 44.63 -5.37 37.85
N VAL A 14 44.80 -5.94 36.67
CA VAL A 14 44.56 -5.26 35.38
C VAL A 14 43.08 -5.36 35.06
N THR A 15 42.36 -4.26 35.27
CA THR A 15 40.95 -4.14 34.86
C THR A 15 40.87 -3.90 33.34
N LEU A 16 40.51 -4.92 32.59
CA LEU A 16 40.23 -4.81 31.14
C LEU A 16 38.88 -4.13 30.96
N CYS A 17 38.85 -2.83 30.64
CA CYS A 17 37.63 -2.15 30.17
C CYS A 17 37.31 -2.61 28.75
N LEU A 18 36.39 -3.56 28.60
CA LEU A 18 35.76 -3.88 27.33
C LEU A 18 34.81 -2.71 26.95
N SER A 19 35.25 -1.84 26.07
CA SER A 19 34.40 -0.85 25.44
C SER A 19 33.43 -1.57 24.49
N VAL A 20 32.18 -1.75 24.93
CA VAL A 20 31.08 -2.21 24.08
C VAL A 20 30.79 -1.06 23.11
N THR A 21 31.35 -1.16 21.91
CA THR A 21 30.93 -0.28 20.79
C THR A 21 29.52 -0.68 20.37
N HIS A 22 28.51 0.10 20.79
CA HIS A 22 27.19 -0.01 20.26
C HIS A 22 27.29 0.32 18.76
N PRO A 23 26.76 -0.52 17.84
CA PRO A 23 26.70 -0.16 16.45
C PRO A 23 25.88 1.14 16.34
N ALA A 24 26.45 2.14 15.67
CA ALA A 24 25.75 3.40 15.41
C ALA A 24 24.39 3.07 14.77
N SER A 25 23.32 3.43 15.45
CA SER A 25 21.96 3.23 14.96
C SER A 25 21.86 3.88 13.58
N ALA A 26 21.69 3.06 12.54
CA ALA A 26 21.50 3.57 11.19
C ALA A 26 20.28 4.50 11.20
N ARG A 27 20.45 5.73 10.70
CA ARG A 27 19.32 6.66 10.56
C ARG A 27 18.20 5.97 9.78
N PRO A 28 16.95 6.06 10.25
CA PRO A 28 15.83 5.44 9.57
C PRO A 28 15.75 5.93 8.11
N PRO A 29 15.31 5.08 7.18
CA PRO A 29 15.17 5.46 5.78
C PRO A 29 14.13 6.57 5.64
N ARG A 30 14.48 7.64 4.90
CA ARG A 30 13.61 8.80 4.66
C ARG A 30 12.86 8.71 3.34
N ASP A 31 13.08 7.65 2.58
CA ASP A 31 12.43 7.39 1.30
C ASP A 31 11.02 6.80 1.50
N TRP A 32 10.19 7.00 0.49
CA TRP A 32 8.91 6.33 0.32
C TRP A 32 9.00 5.44 -0.93
N PRO A 33 9.53 4.21 -0.79
CA PRO A 33 10.00 3.44 -1.93
C PRO A 33 8.92 2.66 -2.70
N GLY A 34 7.73 2.48 -2.14
CA GLY A 34 6.69 1.64 -2.73
C GLY A 34 5.30 1.97 -2.22
N TYR A 35 4.34 1.21 -2.69
CA TYR A 35 2.98 1.19 -2.19
C TYR A 35 2.97 0.99 -0.67
N GLY A 36 2.15 1.77 0.06
CA GLY A 36 2.13 1.73 1.53
C GLY A 36 3.49 1.94 2.19
N ARG A 37 4.46 2.57 1.51
CA ARG A 37 5.82 2.92 1.91
C ARG A 37 6.81 1.74 1.94
N ASP A 38 6.51 0.67 2.63
CA ASP A 38 7.41 -0.47 2.87
C ASP A 38 6.76 -1.79 2.42
N PRO A 39 7.50 -2.90 2.39
CA PRO A 39 6.94 -4.18 1.95
C PRO A 39 5.84 -4.75 2.84
N GLN A 40 5.61 -4.18 4.03
CA GLN A 40 4.54 -4.50 4.95
C GLN A 40 3.29 -3.65 4.72
N HIS A 41 3.38 -2.61 3.89
CA HIS A 41 2.37 -1.59 3.64
C HIS A 41 1.95 -0.82 4.89
N SER A 42 2.93 -0.51 5.75
CA SER A 42 2.66 0.14 7.03
C SER A 42 2.18 1.59 6.91
N ALA A 43 2.56 2.29 5.84
CA ALA A 43 2.31 3.71 5.58
C ALA A 43 2.80 4.66 6.70
N VAL A 44 3.76 4.22 7.51
CA VAL A 44 4.32 4.98 8.63
C VAL A 44 5.55 5.78 8.19
N ALA A 45 5.51 7.09 8.28
CA ALA A 45 6.64 7.96 7.97
C ALA A 45 7.75 7.87 9.02
N THR A 46 8.98 8.20 8.61
CA THR A 46 10.16 8.29 9.47
C THR A 46 10.75 9.71 9.47
N VAL A 47 10.02 10.63 8.86
CA VAL A 47 10.30 12.06 8.83
C VAL A 47 9.02 12.80 9.20
N THR A 48 9.18 14.00 9.75
CA THR A 48 8.05 14.88 10.07
C THR A 48 7.41 15.39 8.79
N GLY A 49 6.10 15.17 8.66
CA GLY A 49 5.28 15.75 7.62
C GLY A 49 5.04 17.25 7.89
N ARG A 50 5.09 18.04 6.83
CA ARG A 50 4.77 19.47 6.90
C ARG A 50 3.26 19.68 7.00
N ARG A 51 2.84 20.83 7.55
CA ARG A 51 1.42 21.16 7.60
C ARG A 51 0.88 21.40 6.18
N PRO A 52 -0.28 20.84 5.81
CA PRO A 52 -0.83 20.98 4.45
C PRO A 52 -1.60 22.30 4.32
N LEU A 53 -0.91 23.41 4.20
CA LEU A 53 -1.49 24.75 4.12
C LEU A 53 -1.39 25.36 2.73
N HIS A 54 -0.44 24.89 1.90
CA HIS A 54 -0.13 25.48 0.62
C HIS A 54 0.22 24.43 -0.44
N VAL A 55 -0.34 24.55 -1.63
CA VAL A 55 0.07 23.77 -2.80
C VAL A 55 1.34 24.39 -3.39
N ARG A 56 2.46 23.73 -3.21
CA ARG A 56 3.76 24.17 -3.69
C ARG A 56 3.90 24.07 -5.20
N TRP A 57 3.46 22.93 -5.76
CA TRP A 57 3.38 22.67 -7.18
C TRP A 57 2.42 21.51 -7.44
N SER A 58 1.96 21.40 -8.68
CA SER A 58 1.14 20.29 -9.14
C SER A 58 1.52 19.85 -10.55
N THR A 59 1.11 18.63 -10.94
CA THR A 59 1.32 18.12 -12.29
C THR A 59 0.26 17.04 -12.59
N PRO A 60 -0.28 17.00 -13.82
CA PRO A 60 -1.22 15.95 -14.18
C PRO A 60 -0.55 14.57 -14.17
N VAL A 61 -1.27 13.56 -13.71
CA VAL A 61 -0.89 12.13 -13.76
C VAL A 61 -1.73 11.35 -14.75
N ASP A 62 -2.72 11.99 -15.35
CA ASP A 62 -3.51 11.46 -16.46
C ASP A 62 -3.77 12.58 -17.47
N LEU A 63 -3.39 12.35 -18.72
CA LEU A 63 -3.55 13.33 -19.80
C LEU A 63 -4.86 13.13 -20.59
N ALA A 64 -5.57 12.02 -20.32
CA ALA A 64 -6.84 11.67 -20.92
C ALA A 64 -7.68 10.83 -19.93
N PRO A 65 -8.15 11.46 -18.82
CA PRO A 65 -8.88 10.75 -17.78
C PRO A 65 -10.24 10.24 -18.32
N GLN A 66 -10.63 9.07 -17.81
CA GLN A 66 -11.91 8.43 -18.16
C GLN A 66 -12.90 8.65 -17.03
N TYR A 67 -14.14 8.96 -17.39
CA TYR A 67 -15.22 9.19 -16.43
C TYR A 67 -16.45 8.33 -16.77
N TRP A 68 -17.17 7.95 -15.72
CA TRP A 68 -18.54 7.47 -15.81
C TRP A 68 -19.43 8.45 -15.03
N GLY A 69 -20.22 9.24 -15.76
CA GLY A 69 -20.86 10.42 -15.16
C GLY A 69 -19.80 11.41 -14.66
N THR A 70 -19.80 11.68 -13.37
CA THR A 70 -18.79 12.53 -12.69
C THR A 70 -17.69 11.73 -12.02
N SER A 71 -17.80 10.39 -11.95
CA SER A 71 -16.84 9.53 -11.28
C SER A 71 -15.65 9.21 -12.18
N LEU A 72 -14.44 9.53 -11.71
CA LEU A 72 -13.19 9.21 -12.38
C LEU A 72 -12.87 7.71 -12.24
N LEU A 73 -12.69 7.00 -13.35
CA LEU A 73 -12.54 5.54 -13.38
C LEU A 73 -11.07 5.08 -13.27
N VAL A 74 -10.25 5.72 -12.45
CA VAL A 74 -8.82 5.40 -12.38
C VAL A 74 -8.32 5.29 -10.94
N HIS A 75 -7.64 4.18 -10.62
CA HIS A 75 -6.81 4.03 -9.45
C HIS A 75 -5.34 4.29 -9.85
N TYR A 76 -4.83 5.49 -9.62
CA TYR A 76 -3.47 5.83 -9.98
C TYR A 76 -2.43 5.08 -9.13
N GLY A 77 -1.26 4.83 -9.70
CA GLY A 77 -0.13 4.28 -8.96
C GLY A 77 0.34 5.22 -7.85
N SER A 78 0.65 4.67 -6.67
CA SER A 78 1.21 5.45 -5.58
C SER A 78 2.47 6.20 -6.03
N PRO A 79 2.58 7.52 -5.78
CA PRO A 79 3.83 8.21 -5.99
C PRO A 79 4.92 7.65 -5.06
N LEU A 80 6.17 7.77 -5.47
CA LEU A 80 7.33 7.36 -4.69
C LEU A 80 8.22 8.56 -4.42
N ALA A 81 8.99 8.52 -3.34
CA ALA A 81 9.98 9.55 -3.05
C ALA A 81 11.34 8.92 -2.72
N THR A 82 12.40 9.35 -3.41
CA THR A 82 13.77 8.92 -3.12
C THR A 82 14.33 9.69 -1.92
N ARG A 83 15.41 9.20 -1.33
CA ARG A 83 16.13 9.92 -0.24
C ARG A 83 16.69 11.28 -0.64
N ARG A 84 16.82 11.55 -1.95
CA ARG A 84 17.33 12.80 -2.51
C ARG A 84 16.22 13.73 -2.97
N ASN A 85 14.99 13.44 -2.56
CA ASN A 85 13.82 14.23 -2.89
C ASN A 85 13.50 14.27 -4.40
N THR A 86 13.72 13.14 -5.09
CA THR A 86 13.12 12.93 -6.40
C THR A 86 11.79 12.21 -6.22
N VAL A 87 10.72 12.84 -6.65
CA VAL A 87 9.38 12.25 -6.70
C VAL A 87 9.23 11.50 -8.00
N VAL A 88 8.84 10.23 -7.92
CA VAL A 88 8.59 9.39 -9.08
C VAL A 88 7.10 9.15 -9.19
N VAL A 89 6.53 9.42 -10.35
CA VAL A 89 5.10 9.31 -10.59
C VAL A 89 4.83 8.63 -11.93
N THR A 90 3.80 7.79 -11.94
CA THR A 90 3.25 7.19 -13.17
C THR A 90 2.28 8.16 -13.81
N VAL A 91 2.44 8.44 -15.09
CA VAL A 91 1.57 9.31 -15.87
C VAL A 91 0.90 8.48 -16.98
N LYS A 92 -0.43 8.41 -16.96
CA LYS A 92 -1.22 7.83 -18.05
C LYS A 92 -1.30 8.82 -19.20
N THR A 93 -1.01 8.40 -20.43
CA THR A 93 -0.85 9.29 -21.59
C THR A 93 -1.96 9.16 -22.62
N GLY A 94 -2.65 8.02 -22.65
CA GLY A 94 -3.77 7.76 -23.57
C GLY A 94 -5.11 7.61 -22.85
N ALA A 95 -6.22 7.63 -23.60
CA ALA A 95 -7.55 7.51 -23.06
C ALA A 95 -7.79 6.17 -22.36
N THR A 96 -7.39 5.07 -22.99
CA THR A 96 -7.57 3.71 -22.47
C THR A 96 -6.28 3.06 -22.00
N ASP A 97 -5.15 3.52 -22.49
CA ASP A 97 -3.83 2.91 -22.23
C ASP A 97 -2.71 3.90 -22.54
N GLY A 98 -1.48 3.47 -22.28
CA GLY A 98 -0.28 4.26 -22.48
C GLY A 98 0.22 4.90 -21.20
N PHE A 99 1.51 4.70 -20.90
CA PHE A 99 2.13 5.18 -19.68
C PHE A 99 3.55 5.67 -19.91
N ARG A 100 3.93 6.63 -19.08
CA ARG A 100 5.34 7.00 -18.85
C ARG A 100 5.56 7.20 -17.37
N ILE A 101 6.80 7.06 -16.93
CA ILE A 101 7.20 7.38 -15.56
C ILE A 101 7.98 8.68 -15.60
N GLU A 102 7.69 9.57 -14.68
CA GLU A 102 8.41 10.82 -14.53
C GLU A 102 9.14 10.87 -13.18
N GLY A 103 10.37 11.36 -13.20
CA GLY A 103 11.13 11.76 -12.01
C GLY A 103 11.17 13.27 -11.94
N ARG A 104 10.64 13.84 -10.85
CA ARG A 104 10.53 15.28 -10.63
C ARG A 104 11.26 15.69 -9.37
N ARG A 105 11.78 16.89 -9.32
CA ARG A 105 12.33 17.47 -8.11
C ARG A 105 11.21 17.70 -7.09
N GLY A 106 11.37 17.20 -5.88
CA GLY A 106 10.37 17.35 -4.84
C GLY A 106 10.16 18.79 -4.39
N ASP A 107 11.23 19.62 -4.45
CA ASP A 107 11.20 21.01 -4.04
C ASP A 107 10.49 21.96 -5.05
N THR A 108 10.55 21.66 -6.34
CA THR A 108 10.06 22.58 -7.40
C THR A 108 9.10 21.94 -8.40
N GLY A 109 8.90 20.63 -8.36
CA GLY A 109 8.14 19.93 -9.39
C GLY A 109 8.84 19.84 -10.75
N ALA A 110 10.03 20.40 -10.92
CA ALA A 110 10.73 20.41 -12.18
C ALA A 110 11.04 19.00 -12.65
N LEU A 111 10.74 18.71 -13.93
CA LEU A 111 11.01 17.41 -14.54
C LEU A 111 12.53 17.16 -14.64
N VAL A 112 12.99 16.06 -14.07
CA VAL A 112 14.38 15.61 -14.11
C VAL A 112 14.58 14.63 -15.27
N TRP A 113 13.63 13.72 -15.46
CA TRP A 113 13.64 12.71 -16.52
C TRP A 113 12.24 12.15 -16.77
N THR A 114 12.06 11.61 -17.97
CA THR A 114 10.90 10.82 -18.37
C THR A 114 11.38 9.47 -18.88
N GLU A 115 10.70 8.40 -18.50
CA GLU A 115 10.95 7.04 -18.98
C GLU A 115 9.66 6.48 -19.56
N PRO A 116 9.55 6.25 -20.86
CA PRO A 116 8.40 5.59 -21.47
C PRO A 116 8.34 4.14 -21.03
N THR A 117 7.13 3.61 -20.86
CA THR A 117 6.89 2.19 -20.69
C THR A 117 5.91 1.72 -21.76
N ASP A 118 6.13 0.52 -22.26
CA ASP A 118 5.21 -0.17 -23.19
C ASP A 118 4.17 -1.01 -22.43
N TYR A 119 4.01 -0.76 -21.13
CA TYR A 119 2.98 -1.41 -20.33
C TYR A 119 1.60 -1.15 -20.93
N ALA A 120 0.80 -2.20 -21.04
CA ALA A 120 -0.58 -2.15 -21.47
C ALA A 120 -1.47 -2.73 -20.36
N LEU A 121 -2.56 -2.05 -20.06
CA LEU A 121 -3.54 -2.46 -19.03
C LEU A 121 -4.19 -3.82 -19.39
N PRO A 122 -4.58 -4.60 -18.39
CA PRO A 122 -5.54 -5.70 -18.61
C PRO A 122 -6.91 -5.14 -19.00
N PRO A 123 -7.82 -5.94 -19.56
CA PRO A 123 -9.22 -5.57 -19.66
C PRO A 123 -9.80 -5.21 -18.29
N HIS A 124 -10.46 -4.07 -18.16
CA HIS A 124 -10.90 -3.51 -16.88
C HIS A 124 -12.16 -2.65 -17.05
N ASN A 125 -12.91 -2.47 -15.95
CA ASN A 125 -13.94 -1.43 -15.83
C ASN A 125 -13.33 -0.16 -15.23
N TRP A 126 -12.70 -0.30 -14.05
CA TRP A 126 -11.86 0.72 -13.44
C TRP A 126 -10.40 0.48 -13.81
N VAL A 127 -9.65 1.54 -14.11
CA VAL A 127 -8.23 1.42 -14.44
C VAL A 127 -7.44 0.97 -13.21
N PRO A 128 -6.84 -0.22 -13.23
CA PRO A 128 -6.12 -0.73 -12.07
C PRO A 128 -4.83 0.03 -11.82
N SER A 129 -4.36 0.01 -10.57
CA SER A 129 -3.13 0.67 -10.16
C SER A 129 -1.90 0.09 -10.84
N VAL A 130 -1.15 0.91 -11.58
CA VAL A 130 0.17 0.58 -12.12
C VAL A 130 1.22 1.19 -11.21
N GLY A 131 1.85 0.36 -10.39
CA GLY A 131 2.74 0.83 -9.33
C GLY A 131 4.19 0.40 -9.53
N PRO A 132 5.12 1.31 -9.87
CA PRO A 132 6.55 1.07 -9.79
C PRO A 132 7.02 0.95 -8.33
N VAL A 133 8.28 0.48 -8.13
CA VAL A 133 8.90 0.40 -6.80
C VAL A 133 10.38 0.77 -6.86
N LEU A 134 10.87 1.45 -5.82
CA LEU A 134 12.30 1.74 -5.61
C LEU A 134 12.95 0.61 -4.81
N ALA A 135 13.63 -0.31 -5.51
CA ALA A 135 14.35 -1.38 -4.86
C ALA A 135 15.63 -0.84 -4.21
N ARG A 136 15.77 -1.05 -2.88
CA ARG A 136 16.89 -0.55 -2.05
C ARG A 136 17.10 0.96 -2.18
N GLY A 137 16.05 1.73 -2.52
CA GLY A 137 16.09 3.18 -2.69
C GLY A 137 17.01 3.71 -3.81
N ARG A 138 17.47 2.86 -4.75
CA ARG A 138 18.50 3.22 -5.75
C ARG A 138 18.21 2.76 -7.16
N VAL A 139 17.23 1.90 -7.35
CA VAL A 139 16.85 1.32 -8.63
C VAL A 139 15.36 1.37 -8.73
N LEU A 140 14.85 1.95 -9.78
CA LEU A 140 13.43 1.97 -10.08
C LEU A 140 13.06 0.75 -10.91
N LEU A 141 12.05 0.02 -10.49
CA LEU A 141 11.45 -1.09 -11.22
C LEU A 141 10.07 -0.66 -11.68
N ILE A 142 9.77 -0.85 -12.96
CA ILE A 142 8.59 -0.33 -13.65
C ILE A 142 7.93 -1.50 -14.39
N PRO A 143 6.61 -1.70 -14.28
CA PRO A 143 5.90 -2.65 -15.12
C PRO A 143 6.08 -2.33 -16.62
N GLY A 144 6.29 -3.38 -17.42
CA GLY A 144 6.41 -3.30 -18.88
C GLY A 144 5.47 -4.29 -19.56
N ALA A 145 5.41 -4.25 -20.89
CA ALA A 145 4.61 -5.15 -21.70
C ALA A 145 4.98 -6.64 -21.47
N GLY A 146 4.03 -7.52 -21.66
CA GLY A 146 4.25 -8.96 -21.63
C GLY A 146 4.64 -9.51 -20.26
N GLY A 147 4.22 -8.90 -19.16
CA GLY A 147 4.59 -9.32 -17.81
C GLY A 147 6.05 -9.00 -17.46
N THR A 148 6.73 -8.16 -18.24
CA THR A 148 8.12 -7.77 -18.00
C THR A 148 8.23 -6.64 -16.98
N VAL A 149 9.45 -6.41 -16.47
CA VAL A 149 9.79 -5.31 -15.59
C VAL A 149 11.00 -4.57 -16.13
N LEU A 150 10.86 -3.27 -16.32
CA LEU A 150 11.96 -2.38 -16.68
C LEU A 150 12.71 -1.95 -15.42
N ARG A 151 14.03 -2.02 -15.46
CA ARG A 151 14.91 -1.62 -14.36
C ARG A 151 15.70 -0.39 -14.76
N ARG A 152 15.33 0.78 -14.20
CA ARG A 152 16.04 2.04 -14.40
C ARG A 152 17.04 2.28 -13.28
N SER A 153 18.31 2.50 -13.64
CA SER A 153 19.33 2.93 -12.68
C SER A 153 19.24 4.44 -12.42
N ARG A 154 19.82 4.89 -11.29
CA ARG A 154 19.98 6.32 -10.96
C ARG A 154 18.64 7.12 -11.00
N PRO A 155 17.63 6.77 -10.19
CA PRO A 155 16.33 7.45 -10.20
C PRO A 155 16.41 8.96 -9.89
N ASP A 156 17.52 9.43 -9.29
CA ASP A 156 17.75 10.83 -8.95
C ASP A 156 18.47 11.64 -10.06
N ARG A 157 18.70 11.06 -11.24
CA ARG A 157 19.48 11.70 -12.30
C ARG A 157 18.77 11.63 -13.64
N ALA A 158 18.96 12.67 -14.46
CA ALA A 158 18.46 12.71 -15.84
C ALA A 158 18.97 11.52 -16.67
N THR A 159 20.22 11.12 -16.47
CA THR A 159 20.81 9.97 -17.15
C THR A 159 20.70 8.70 -16.30
N GLY A 160 20.15 7.65 -16.87
CA GLY A 160 20.06 6.31 -16.28
C GLY A 160 20.02 5.26 -17.37
N SER A 161 20.50 4.05 -17.09
CA SER A 161 20.33 2.90 -17.99
C SER A 161 19.05 2.17 -17.66
N VAL A 162 18.36 1.69 -18.69
CA VAL A 162 17.17 0.84 -18.55
C VAL A 162 17.50 -0.56 -19.06
N ARG A 163 17.06 -1.57 -18.31
CA ARG A 163 17.12 -2.98 -18.69
C ARG A 163 15.76 -3.62 -18.49
N ARG A 164 15.38 -4.48 -19.42
CA ARG A 164 14.17 -5.30 -19.31
C ARG A 164 14.49 -6.66 -18.70
N TYR A 165 13.60 -7.14 -17.84
CA TYR A 165 13.61 -8.48 -17.27
C TYR A 165 12.23 -9.12 -17.44
N ALA A 166 12.20 -10.43 -17.71
CA ALA A 166 11.00 -11.23 -17.73
C ALA A 166 11.10 -12.35 -16.68
N PHE A 167 10.06 -12.55 -15.89
CA PHE A 167 10.08 -13.58 -14.85
C PHE A 167 10.13 -15.01 -15.41
N TYR A 168 9.73 -15.17 -16.66
CA TYR A 168 9.80 -16.42 -17.43
C TYR A 168 11.05 -16.52 -18.33
N GLY A 169 11.94 -15.54 -18.27
CA GLY A 169 13.18 -15.47 -19.05
C GLY A 169 13.11 -14.46 -20.21
N ILE A 170 14.09 -13.55 -20.27
CA ILE A 170 14.10 -12.46 -21.26
C ILE A 170 14.27 -12.98 -22.70
N ALA A 171 15.01 -14.07 -22.92
CA ALA A 171 15.16 -14.66 -24.24
C ALA A 171 13.84 -15.17 -24.84
N SER A 172 12.93 -15.65 -24.00
CA SER A 172 11.59 -16.05 -24.45
C SER A 172 10.75 -14.83 -24.85
N TYR A 173 10.82 -13.75 -24.08
CA TYR A 173 10.17 -12.50 -24.45
C TYR A 173 10.69 -11.94 -25.77
N ASP A 174 12.02 -11.90 -25.93
CA ASP A 174 12.67 -11.34 -27.13
C ASP A 174 12.37 -12.14 -28.40
N ALA A 175 12.04 -13.44 -28.26
CA ALA A 175 11.65 -14.31 -29.38
C ALA A 175 10.23 -14.03 -29.91
N ASP A 176 9.28 -13.59 -29.05
CA ASP A 176 7.89 -13.30 -29.45
C ASP A 176 7.27 -12.23 -28.54
N PRO A 177 7.77 -10.98 -28.57
CA PRO A 177 7.30 -9.93 -27.69
C PRO A 177 5.82 -9.57 -27.93
N ALA A 178 5.32 -9.73 -29.14
CA ALA A 178 3.94 -9.39 -29.50
C ALA A 178 2.93 -10.30 -28.80
N THR A 179 3.14 -11.63 -28.83
CA THR A 179 2.26 -12.59 -28.18
C THR A 179 2.32 -12.44 -26.66
N PHE A 180 3.52 -12.26 -26.07
CA PHE A 180 3.62 -11.98 -24.64
C PHE A 180 2.91 -10.68 -24.27
N ALA A 181 3.10 -9.60 -25.02
CA ALA A 181 2.43 -8.32 -24.76
C ALA A 181 0.91 -8.43 -24.82
N ALA A 182 0.37 -9.23 -25.73
CA ALA A 182 -1.07 -9.47 -25.84
C ALA A 182 -1.61 -10.32 -24.70
N THR A 183 -0.85 -11.33 -24.22
CA THR A 183 -1.39 -12.39 -23.37
C THR A 183 -0.94 -12.34 -21.92
N VAL A 184 0.09 -11.57 -21.53
CA VAL A 184 0.61 -11.54 -20.15
C VAL A 184 0.69 -10.10 -19.65
N LYS A 185 0.01 -9.80 -18.55
CA LYS A 185 -0.03 -8.46 -17.95
C LYS A 185 0.41 -8.51 -16.49
N VAL A 186 1.24 -7.56 -16.06
CA VAL A 186 1.40 -7.25 -14.62
C VAL A 186 0.12 -6.60 -14.15
N THR A 187 -0.48 -7.06 -13.07
CA THR A 187 -1.81 -6.61 -12.64
C THR A 187 -1.86 -6.06 -11.22
N THR A 188 -0.71 -6.03 -10.53
CA THR A 188 -0.61 -5.43 -9.19
C THR A 188 0.53 -4.42 -9.13
N PRO A 189 0.53 -3.49 -8.17
CA PRO A 189 1.74 -2.76 -7.82
C PRO A 189 2.90 -3.72 -7.50
N LEU A 190 4.13 -3.27 -7.76
CA LEU A 190 5.33 -4.02 -7.47
C LEU A 190 5.72 -3.86 -5.99
N THR A 191 6.07 -4.95 -5.31
CA THR A 191 6.61 -4.92 -3.95
C THR A 191 8.05 -5.42 -3.94
N ALA A 192 8.98 -4.65 -3.36
CA ALA A 192 10.40 -5.01 -3.32
C ALA A 192 10.88 -5.33 -1.90
N ASP A 193 11.65 -6.42 -1.75
CA ASP A 193 12.28 -6.74 -0.49
C ASP A 193 13.58 -5.93 -0.25
N ARG A 194 14.13 -6.04 0.97
CA ARG A 194 15.39 -5.40 1.35
C ARG A 194 16.61 -5.92 0.58
N ARG A 195 16.52 -7.08 -0.09
CA ARG A 195 17.57 -7.68 -0.93
C ARG A 195 17.49 -7.18 -2.36
N GLY A 196 16.38 -6.54 -2.76
CA GLY A 196 16.12 -6.02 -4.10
C GLY A 196 15.48 -7.06 -5.03
N ASN A 197 14.87 -8.10 -4.49
CA ASN A 197 13.91 -8.93 -5.23
C ASN A 197 12.58 -8.18 -5.31
N VAL A 198 11.82 -8.42 -6.38
CA VAL A 198 10.51 -7.83 -6.59
C VAL A 198 9.46 -8.91 -6.79
N PHE A 199 8.26 -8.68 -6.26
CA PHE A 199 7.11 -9.56 -6.27
C PHE A 199 5.90 -8.83 -6.87
N PHE A 200 5.08 -9.55 -7.63
CA PHE A 200 3.87 -9.01 -8.24
C PHE A 200 2.92 -10.11 -8.69
N GLY A 201 1.65 -9.77 -8.81
CA GLY A 201 0.65 -10.56 -9.49
C GLY A 201 0.67 -10.31 -11.00
N PHE A 202 0.42 -11.35 -11.78
CA PHE A 202 0.24 -11.25 -13.22
C PHE A 202 -0.98 -12.04 -13.67
N THR A 203 -1.62 -11.59 -14.73
CA THR A 203 -2.78 -12.27 -15.35
C THR A 203 -2.44 -12.65 -16.79
N THR A 204 -2.91 -13.83 -17.20
CA THR A 204 -2.81 -14.31 -18.58
C THR A 204 -4.18 -14.28 -19.26
N PHE A 205 -4.17 -13.98 -20.57
CA PHE A 205 -5.35 -13.90 -21.41
C PHE A 205 -5.18 -14.83 -22.61
N GLY A 206 -6.16 -15.68 -22.86
CA GLY A 206 -6.05 -16.68 -23.92
C GLY A 206 -4.92 -17.70 -23.70
N SER A 207 -4.32 -18.15 -24.79
CA SER A 207 -3.21 -19.10 -24.76
C SER A 207 -1.87 -18.38 -24.65
N ALA A 208 -1.40 -18.17 -23.42
CA ALA A 208 -0.10 -17.55 -23.19
C ALA A 208 1.05 -18.50 -23.52
N PRO A 209 2.17 -18.00 -24.07
CA PRO A 209 3.35 -18.83 -24.36
C PRO A 209 3.89 -19.52 -23.10
N LEU A 210 4.67 -20.58 -23.28
CA LEU A 210 5.31 -21.37 -22.22
C LEU A 210 4.32 -22.01 -21.23
N GLY A 211 3.04 -22.10 -21.57
CA GLY A 211 2.00 -22.60 -20.69
C GLY A 211 1.80 -21.73 -19.45
N LEU A 212 2.11 -20.43 -19.53
CA LEU A 212 1.90 -19.50 -18.41
C LEU A 212 0.43 -19.42 -18.04
N GLN A 213 0.17 -19.42 -16.75
CA GLN A 213 -1.15 -19.23 -16.14
C GLN A 213 -1.08 -18.08 -15.17
N SER A 214 -2.19 -17.34 -15.03
CA SER A 214 -2.30 -16.24 -14.07
C SER A 214 -1.76 -16.62 -12.69
N GLY A 215 -0.99 -15.75 -12.07
CA GLY A 215 -0.34 -16.11 -10.81
C GLY A 215 0.54 -15.04 -10.20
N ILE A 216 1.53 -15.49 -9.46
CA ILE A 216 2.47 -14.70 -8.70
C ILE A 216 3.86 -14.88 -9.28
N ALA A 217 4.57 -13.77 -9.52
CA ALA A 217 5.92 -13.75 -10.03
C ALA A 217 6.89 -13.11 -9.03
N ARG A 218 8.13 -13.58 -9.09
CA ARG A 218 9.27 -13.02 -8.39
C ARG A 218 10.41 -12.81 -9.39
N LEU A 219 11.03 -11.63 -9.36
CA LEU A 219 12.31 -11.38 -10.03
C LEU A 219 13.37 -11.11 -8.97
N SER A 220 14.47 -11.84 -9.02
CA SER A 220 15.62 -11.56 -8.16
C SER A 220 16.31 -10.26 -8.58
N ARG A 221 17.14 -9.71 -7.71
CA ARG A 221 17.98 -8.54 -8.03
C ARG A 221 18.81 -8.70 -9.32
N SER A 222 19.21 -9.92 -9.64
CA SER A 222 19.95 -10.25 -10.87
C SER A 222 19.08 -10.41 -12.10
N GLY A 223 17.74 -10.39 -11.95
CA GLY A 223 16.78 -10.58 -13.03
C GLY A 223 16.39 -12.05 -13.26
N ARG A 224 16.82 -12.98 -12.40
CA ARG A 224 16.34 -14.38 -12.45
C ARG A 224 14.90 -14.42 -11.96
N GLY A 225 14.01 -14.98 -12.77
CA GLY A 225 12.59 -15.12 -12.47
C GLY A 225 12.23 -16.46 -11.83
N THR A 226 11.14 -16.44 -11.08
CA THR A 226 10.41 -17.59 -10.55
C THR A 226 8.93 -17.22 -10.55
N TRP A 227 8.05 -18.17 -10.81
CA TRP A 227 6.61 -17.92 -10.76
C TRP A 227 5.84 -19.17 -10.32
N VAL A 228 4.62 -18.96 -9.87
CA VAL A 228 3.66 -20.02 -9.54
C VAL A 228 2.27 -19.57 -10.01
N SER A 229 1.47 -20.48 -10.58
CA SER A 229 0.09 -20.17 -10.93
C SER A 229 -0.76 -19.95 -9.67
N ALA A 230 -1.78 -19.11 -9.76
CA ALA A 230 -2.72 -18.89 -8.65
C ALA A 230 -3.42 -20.19 -8.23
N VAL A 231 -3.76 -21.04 -9.21
CA VAL A 231 -4.30 -22.39 -9.00
C VAL A 231 -3.36 -23.23 -8.13
N ALA A 232 -2.09 -23.34 -8.52
CA ALA A 232 -1.11 -24.15 -7.80
C ALA A 232 -0.77 -23.59 -6.43
N ALA A 233 -0.63 -22.27 -6.32
CA ALA A 233 -0.36 -21.58 -5.06
C ALA A 233 -1.50 -21.78 -4.05
N ALA A 234 -2.75 -21.71 -4.52
CA ALA A 234 -3.93 -21.94 -3.70
C ALA A 234 -4.21 -23.44 -3.46
N GLY A 235 -3.71 -24.34 -4.31
CA GLY A 235 -4.10 -25.76 -4.28
C GLY A 235 -5.61 -25.96 -4.51
N ASP A 236 -6.23 -25.09 -5.33
CA ASP A 236 -7.66 -25.10 -5.61
C ASP A 236 -7.89 -24.78 -7.11
N PRO A 237 -8.43 -25.74 -7.89
CA PRO A 237 -8.62 -25.57 -9.33
C PRO A 237 -9.67 -24.51 -9.71
N SER A 238 -10.51 -24.06 -8.80
CA SER A 238 -11.48 -22.99 -9.03
C SER A 238 -10.85 -21.61 -9.08
N ILE A 239 -9.67 -21.44 -8.50
CA ILE A 239 -8.97 -20.15 -8.44
C ILE A 239 -8.46 -19.76 -9.83
N TRP A 240 -8.54 -18.46 -10.10
CA TRP A 240 -8.17 -17.91 -11.40
C TRP A 240 -6.92 -17.02 -11.34
N LYS A 241 -6.92 -15.97 -10.49
CA LYS A 241 -5.88 -14.95 -10.52
C LYS A 241 -5.71 -14.20 -9.19
N VAL A 242 -4.73 -13.29 -9.14
CA VAL A 242 -4.59 -12.23 -8.13
C VAL A 242 -5.55 -11.08 -8.51
N PRO A 243 -6.28 -10.47 -7.57
CA PRO A 243 -7.10 -9.28 -7.83
C PRO A 243 -6.25 -8.13 -8.39
N TYR A 244 -6.79 -7.37 -9.32
CA TYR A 244 -6.10 -6.20 -9.84
C TYR A 244 -5.87 -5.16 -8.73
N GLY A 245 -4.71 -4.50 -8.78
CA GLY A 245 -4.35 -3.48 -7.79
C GLY A 245 -3.93 -4.01 -6.41
N SER A 246 -4.14 -5.30 -6.07
CA SER A 246 -3.78 -5.88 -4.79
C SER A 246 -2.28 -6.18 -4.71
N ALA A 247 -1.51 -5.28 -4.12
CA ALA A 247 -0.05 -5.42 -3.99
C ALA A 247 0.31 -6.58 -3.02
N PRO A 248 1.26 -7.48 -3.36
CA PRO A 248 1.75 -8.47 -2.41
C PRO A 248 2.46 -7.81 -1.22
N ALA A 249 2.28 -8.34 0.00
CA ALA A 249 2.97 -7.88 1.20
C ALA A 249 3.99 -8.91 1.70
N LEU A 250 5.05 -8.45 2.39
CA LEU A 250 6.05 -9.32 2.99
C LEU A 250 5.96 -9.31 4.52
N SER A 251 6.25 -10.45 5.14
CA SER A 251 6.48 -10.53 6.58
C SER A 251 7.64 -9.63 7.01
N LEU A 252 7.73 -9.32 8.31
CA LEU A 252 8.77 -8.46 8.89
C LEU A 252 10.19 -8.98 8.61
N ASP A 253 10.39 -10.28 8.60
CA ASP A 253 11.66 -10.94 8.28
C ASP A 253 11.89 -11.14 6.76
N GLY A 254 10.87 -10.84 5.94
CA GLY A 254 10.89 -10.96 4.49
C GLY A 254 10.89 -12.40 3.97
N ARG A 255 10.53 -13.39 4.80
CA ARG A 255 10.51 -14.81 4.40
C ARG A 255 9.16 -15.28 3.89
N ARG A 256 8.08 -14.63 4.27
CA ARG A 256 6.72 -14.91 3.83
C ARG A 256 6.21 -13.82 2.88
N LEU A 257 5.43 -14.23 1.89
CA LEU A 257 4.75 -13.34 0.95
C LEU A 257 3.25 -13.58 1.08
N TYR A 258 2.49 -12.56 1.39
CA TYR A 258 1.04 -12.59 1.49
C TYR A 258 0.42 -12.06 0.19
N VAL A 259 -0.48 -12.85 -0.41
CA VAL A 259 -1.12 -12.54 -1.70
C VAL A 259 -2.57 -13.01 -1.69
N ALA A 260 -3.51 -12.15 -2.07
CA ALA A 260 -4.88 -12.56 -2.30
C ALA A 260 -5.03 -13.22 -3.68
N VAL A 261 -5.92 -14.21 -3.78
CA VAL A 261 -6.32 -14.85 -5.03
C VAL A 261 -7.81 -15.13 -5.03
N HIS A 262 -8.45 -15.13 -6.20
CA HIS A 262 -9.89 -15.37 -6.31
C HIS A 262 -10.26 -16.20 -7.55
N ASP A 263 -11.47 -16.76 -7.49
CA ASP A 263 -12.16 -17.40 -8.59
C ASP A 263 -12.91 -16.37 -9.48
N PRO A 264 -13.50 -16.75 -10.62
CA PRO A 264 -14.25 -15.84 -11.47
C PRO A 264 -15.47 -15.18 -10.79
N SER A 265 -15.98 -15.73 -9.69
CA SER A 265 -17.09 -15.14 -8.92
C SER A 265 -16.63 -14.07 -7.91
N GLY A 266 -15.31 -13.85 -7.79
CA GLY A 266 -14.73 -12.92 -6.83
C GLY A 266 -14.61 -13.49 -5.42
N THR A 267 -14.68 -14.83 -5.22
CA THR A 267 -14.44 -15.44 -3.91
C THR A 267 -13.08 -16.12 -3.86
N GLY A 268 -12.39 -16.10 -2.73
CA GLY A 268 -11.02 -16.60 -2.75
C GLY A 268 -10.34 -16.77 -1.41
N TYR A 269 -9.03 -16.65 -1.45
CA TYR A 269 -8.14 -16.89 -0.33
C TYR A 269 -7.14 -15.74 -0.16
N LEU A 270 -6.69 -15.55 1.07
CA LEU A 270 -5.38 -14.96 1.33
C LEU A 270 -4.38 -16.13 1.45
N LEU A 271 -3.27 -16.04 0.73
CA LEU A 271 -2.20 -17.04 0.71
C LEU A 271 -1.00 -16.52 1.50
N VAL A 272 -0.27 -17.44 2.13
CA VAL A 272 1.10 -17.22 2.59
C VAL A 272 2.04 -18.14 1.83
N LEU A 273 3.03 -17.56 1.14
CA LEU A 273 4.02 -18.26 0.32
C LEU A 273 5.43 -18.03 0.88
N ASP A 274 6.32 -18.99 0.67
CA ASP A 274 7.76 -18.76 0.85
C ASP A 274 8.26 -17.75 -0.16
N SER A 275 8.83 -16.64 0.30
CA SER A 275 9.24 -15.53 -0.57
C SER A 275 10.42 -15.87 -1.50
N ALA A 276 11.19 -16.90 -1.21
CA ALA A 276 12.33 -17.30 -2.03
C ALA A 276 11.92 -18.24 -3.17
N THR A 277 11.00 -19.15 -2.91
CA THR A 277 10.60 -20.24 -3.83
C THR A 277 9.20 -20.03 -4.43
N LEU A 278 8.35 -19.21 -3.82
CA LEU A 278 6.91 -19.07 -4.04
C LEU A 278 6.13 -20.36 -3.73
N GLY A 279 6.72 -21.30 -2.98
CA GLY A 279 6.02 -22.49 -2.48
C GLY A 279 4.94 -22.08 -1.46
N SER A 280 3.78 -22.75 -1.54
CA SER A 280 2.68 -22.50 -0.59
C SER A 280 3.07 -22.96 0.82
N LEU A 281 2.90 -22.05 1.80
CA LEU A 281 3.06 -22.32 3.23
C LEU A 281 1.71 -22.48 3.92
N GLY A 282 0.67 -21.81 3.40
CA GLY A 282 -0.68 -21.87 3.94
C GLY A 282 -1.63 -20.98 3.16
N ARG A 283 -2.91 -21.10 3.51
CA ARG A 283 -3.99 -20.28 2.96
C ARG A 283 -5.14 -20.19 3.95
N VAL A 284 -5.87 -19.09 3.91
CA VAL A 284 -7.14 -18.93 4.63
C VAL A 284 -8.24 -18.52 3.65
N ARG A 285 -9.42 -19.16 3.76
CA ARG A 285 -10.61 -18.74 3.01
C ARG A 285 -11.11 -17.42 3.55
N LEU A 286 -11.42 -16.48 2.65
CA LEU A 286 -11.95 -15.18 3.03
C LEU A 286 -13.45 -15.32 3.26
N LEU A 287 -13.87 -15.19 4.52
CA LEU A 287 -15.25 -15.39 4.96
C LEU A 287 -15.87 -14.04 5.36
N ASP A 288 -17.19 -13.93 5.23
CA ASP A 288 -17.93 -12.78 5.72
C ASP A 288 -17.92 -12.79 7.26
N ALA A 289 -17.55 -11.65 7.87
CA ALA A 289 -17.35 -11.58 9.30
C ALA A 289 -18.65 -11.70 10.09
N LYS A 290 -19.81 -11.32 9.53
CA LYS A 290 -21.11 -11.47 10.16
C LYS A 290 -21.68 -12.88 10.01
N ASP A 291 -21.45 -13.50 8.86
CA ASP A 291 -21.91 -14.85 8.54
C ASP A 291 -20.77 -15.70 7.96
N PRO A 292 -19.96 -16.37 8.80
CA PRO A 292 -18.82 -17.16 8.34
C PRO A 292 -19.19 -18.38 7.49
N THR A 293 -20.47 -18.67 7.26
CA THR A 293 -20.90 -19.67 6.28
C THR A 293 -20.90 -19.13 4.86
N ARG A 294 -20.72 -17.82 4.66
CA ARG A 294 -20.67 -17.14 3.36
C ARG A 294 -19.27 -16.65 3.06
N PHE A 295 -18.93 -16.63 1.80
CA PHE A 295 -17.63 -16.13 1.34
C PHE A 295 -17.68 -14.61 1.16
N ALA A 296 -16.72 -13.91 1.77
CA ALA A 296 -16.45 -12.52 1.43
C ALA A 296 -15.96 -12.41 -0.02
N ARG A 297 -16.13 -11.24 -0.63
CA ARG A 297 -15.81 -11.04 -2.05
C ARG A 297 -14.61 -10.14 -2.24
N LEU A 298 -13.87 -10.41 -3.29
CA LEU A 298 -12.79 -9.61 -3.84
C LEU A 298 -13.27 -8.98 -5.14
N SER A 299 -12.86 -7.75 -5.41
CA SER A 299 -13.17 -7.06 -6.65
C SER A 299 -11.88 -6.67 -7.38
N ASP A 300 -11.91 -6.70 -8.70
CA ASP A 300 -10.87 -6.10 -9.53
C ASP A 300 -10.96 -4.57 -9.60
N ASP A 301 -12.08 -4.01 -9.15
CA ASP A 301 -12.28 -2.57 -9.08
C ASP A 301 -11.74 -1.98 -7.75
N GLY A 302 -11.27 -2.82 -6.84
CA GLY A 302 -10.67 -2.42 -5.57
C GLY A 302 -9.15 -2.48 -5.60
N THR A 303 -8.54 -1.82 -4.62
CA THR A 303 -7.08 -1.77 -4.44
C THR A 303 -6.62 -2.27 -3.09
N ALA A 304 -7.51 -2.93 -2.32
CA ALA A 304 -7.17 -3.51 -1.03
C ALA A 304 -5.96 -4.46 -1.15
N SER A 305 -4.97 -4.22 -0.32
CA SER A 305 -3.72 -4.99 -0.27
C SER A 305 -3.49 -5.50 1.16
N PRO A 306 -2.81 -6.64 1.36
CA PRO A 306 -2.46 -7.07 2.70
C PRO A 306 -1.57 -6.05 3.40
N THR A 307 -1.82 -5.80 4.69
CA THR A 307 -0.93 -5.03 5.58
C THR A 307 -0.42 -5.94 6.68
N VAL A 308 0.86 -5.84 7.01
CA VAL A 308 1.48 -6.64 8.07
C VAL A 308 1.77 -5.76 9.27
N GLY A 309 1.19 -6.09 10.41
CA GLY A 309 1.38 -5.41 11.68
C GLY A 309 2.79 -5.59 12.26
N PRO A 310 3.18 -4.74 13.24
CA PRO A 310 4.48 -4.85 13.92
C PRO A 310 4.71 -6.16 14.68
N ASP A 311 3.66 -6.90 14.99
CA ASP A 311 3.67 -8.24 15.61
C ASP A 311 3.67 -9.39 14.59
N GLY A 312 3.47 -9.07 13.32
CA GLY A 312 3.40 -10.02 12.22
C GLY A 312 1.96 -10.40 11.83
N ASP A 313 0.94 -9.94 12.51
CA ASP A 313 -0.46 -10.13 12.13
C ASP A 313 -0.75 -9.52 10.76
N VAL A 314 -1.71 -10.09 10.05
CA VAL A 314 -2.02 -9.74 8.67
C VAL A 314 -3.46 -9.23 8.57
N TYR A 315 -3.63 -8.08 7.94
CA TYR A 315 -4.91 -7.42 7.71
C TYR A 315 -5.21 -7.38 6.22
N PHE A 316 -6.47 -7.64 5.85
CA PHE A 316 -6.86 -7.60 4.44
C PHE A 316 -8.32 -7.19 4.26
N GLY A 317 -8.56 -6.15 3.48
CA GLY A 317 -9.88 -5.61 3.20
C GLY A 317 -10.66 -6.43 2.18
N VAL A 318 -11.96 -6.69 2.45
CA VAL A 318 -12.85 -7.45 1.57
C VAL A 318 -14.23 -6.80 1.46
N LEU A 319 -14.97 -7.12 0.40
CA LEU A 319 -16.40 -6.83 0.27
C LEU A 319 -17.25 -7.77 1.10
N PRO A 320 -18.42 -7.33 1.60
CA PRO A 320 -19.31 -8.18 2.36
C PRO A 320 -20.11 -9.14 1.46
N ALA A 321 -20.52 -10.27 2.04
CA ALA A 321 -21.55 -11.14 1.48
C ALA A 321 -22.92 -10.92 2.18
N THR A 322 -22.90 -10.31 3.36
CA THR A 322 -24.08 -9.90 4.10
C THR A 322 -24.28 -8.38 4.01
N PRO A 323 -25.52 -7.87 4.08
CA PRO A 323 -25.75 -6.42 4.08
C PRO A 323 -25.08 -5.73 5.28
N ASN A 324 -24.21 -4.74 5.00
CA ASN A 324 -23.58 -3.85 5.97
C ASN A 324 -23.28 -2.47 5.37
N HIS A 325 -24.20 -1.91 4.57
CA HIS A 325 -24.07 -0.65 3.84
C HIS A 325 -22.85 -0.61 2.91
N PHE A 326 -22.50 -1.75 2.33
CA PHE A 326 -21.37 -1.95 1.41
C PHE A 326 -19.98 -1.69 2.01
N ARG A 327 -19.85 -1.64 3.35
CA ARG A 327 -18.61 -1.31 4.06
C ARG A 327 -17.53 -2.38 3.95
N GLY A 328 -17.92 -3.66 3.79
CA GLY A 328 -16.99 -4.78 3.83
C GLY A 328 -16.42 -5.03 5.22
N TRP A 329 -15.28 -5.73 5.26
CA TRP A 329 -14.59 -6.15 6.48
C TRP A 329 -13.08 -6.00 6.33
N MET A 330 -12.40 -5.50 7.35
CA MET A 330 -10.96 -5.63 7.49
C MET A 330 -10.66 -6.95 8.20
N LEU A 331 -10.45 -8.02 7.43
CA LEU A 331 -10.15 -9.32 8.00
C LEU A 331 -8.79 -9.31 8.69
N HIS A 332 -8.66 -10.07 9.78
CA HIS A 332 -7.49 -10.09 10.64
C HIS A 332 -7.06 -11.54 10.92
N PHE A 333 -5.79 -11.81 10.70
CA PHE A 333 -5.20 -13.15 10.80
C PHE A 333 -3.87 -13.09 11.53
N ASP A 334 -3.45 -14.24 12.09
CA ASP A 334 -2.07 -14.43 12.53
C ASP A 334 -1.11 -14.55 11.32
N ALA A 335 0.20 -14.51 11.59
CA ALA A 335 1.25 -14.53 10.57
C ALA A 335 1.28 -15.80 9.70
N ASP A 336 0.74 -16.91 10.19
CA ASP A 336 0.67 -18.20 9.47
C ASP A 336 -0.68 -18.41 8.78
N LEU A 337 -1.62 -17.47 8.92
CA LEU A 337 -3.00 -17.54 8.42
C LEU A 337 -3.79 -18.74 8.97
N THR A 338 -3.46 -19.22 10.15
CA THR A 338 -4.09 -20.36 10.82
C THR A 338 -5.19 -19.94 11.79
N VAL A 339 -5.11 -18.71 12.30
CA VAL A 339 -6.08 -18.14 13.24
C VAL A 339 -6.71 -16.90 12.64
N THR A 340 -8.05 -16.94 12.50
CA THR A 340 -8.84 -15.75 12.21
C THR A 340 -9.15 -15.02 13.52
N LYS A 341 -8.86 -13.72 13.57
CA LYS A 341 -9.04 -12.83 14.72
C LYS A 341 -10.21 -11.87 14.48
N THR A 342 -10.48 -11.01 15.45
CA THR A 342 -11.56 -10.01 15.35
C THR A 342 -11.35 -9.10 14.15
N PRO A 343 -12.32 -8.97 13.23
CA PRO A 343 -12.21 -8.13 12.04
C PRO A 343 -12.52 -6.66 12.35
N GLY A 344 -12.09 -5.74 11.49
CA GLY A 344 -12.60 -4.36 11.49
C GLY A 344 -13.95 -4.24 10.76
N GLY A 345 -14.77 -3.30 11.16
CA GLY A 345 -16.12 -3.05 10.62
C GLY A 345 -16.15 -2.32 9.26
N PHE A 346 -15.01 -2.17 8.60
CA PHE A 346 -14.87 -1.62 7.25
C PHE A 346 -13.66 -2.27 6.54
N GLY A 347 -13.71 -2.45 5.24
CA GLY A 347 -12.61 -3.05 4.48
C GLY A 347 -12.70 -2.86 2.96
N TRP A 348 -13.81 -2.34 2.44
CA TRP A 348 -13.98 -2.14 1.02
C TRP A 348 -12.95 -1.15 0.45
N ASP A 349 -12.16 -1.61 -0.52
CA ASP A 349 -11.13 -0.82 -1.20
C ASP A 349 -10.20 -0.09 -0.21
N ASP A 350 -9.80 -0.78 0.85
CA ASP A 350 -9.05 -0.20 1.95
C ASP A 350 -7.83 -1.04 2.32
N THR A 351 -6.69 -0.38 2.43
CA THR A 351 -5.45 -0.93 2.94
C THR A 351 -5.11 -0.15 4.20
N PRO A 352 -5.21 -0.74 5.40
CA PRO A 352 -5.08 0.01 6.64
C PRO A 352 -3.66 0.52 6.83
N SER A 353 -3.52 1.71 7.41
CA SER A 353 -2.23 2.23 7.84
C SER A 353 -1.97 1.86 9.30
N ILE A 354 -0.71 1.55 9.63
CA ILE A 354 -0.30 1.29 11.01
C ILE A 354 -0.15 2.61 11.76
N VAL A 355 -0.74 2.70 12.94
CA VAL A 355 -0.62 3.86 13.85
C VAL A 355 0.04 3.38 15.13
N PRO A 356 1.28 3.80 15.46
CA PRO A 356 1.83 3.51 16.77
C PRO A 356 0.90 4.01 17.88
N ALA A 357 0.48 3.17 18.81
CA ALA A 357 -0.53 3.51 19.82
C ALA A 357 -0.20 4.79 20.61
N PRO A 358 1.07 5.09 20.98
CA PRO A 358 1.42 6.34 21.66
C PRO A 358 1.16 7.62 20.84
N ALA A 359 0.88 7.51 19.54
CA ALA A 359 0.50 8.67 18.72
C ALA A 359 -0.93 9.15 19.02
N VAL A 360 -1.81 8.29 19.52
CA VAL A 360 -3.20 8.60 19.87
C VAL A 360 -3.30 8.89 21.38
N THR A 361 -3.42 10.15 21.75
CA THR A 361 -3.36 10.56 23.16
C THR A 361 -4.55 10.06 23.99
N SER A 362 -5.71 9.94 23.37
CA SER A 362 -6.93 9.44 24.04
C SER A 362 -6.94 7.92 24.24
N TYR A 363 -6.01 7.19 23.64
CA TYR A 363 -5.96 5.74 23.77
C TYR A 363 -5.41 5.32 25.14
N ALA A 364 -6.21 4.56 25.87
CA ALA A 364 -5.88 4.05 27.20
C ALA A 364 -5.74 2.51 27.25
N GLY A 365 -5.79 1.84 26.09
CA GLY A 365 -5.63 0.39 26.00
C GLY A 365 -4.17 -0.07 26.07
N THR A 366 -3.94 -1.34 25.81
CA THR A 366 -2.64 -2.00 25.97
C THR A 366 -1.96 -2.37 24.65
N SER A 367 -2.61 -2.13 23.52
CA SER A 367 -2.06 -2.44 22.19
C SER A 367 -0.86 -1.54 21.88
N SER A 368 0.17 -2.09 21.25
CA SER A 368 1.35 -1.34 20.85
C SER A 368 1.13 -0.52 19.57
N TYR A 369 0.14 -0.90 18.77
CA TYR A 369 -0.27 -0.23 17.54
C TYR A 369 -1.77 -0.32 17.34
N LEU A 370 -2.29 0.54 16.50
CA LEU A 370 -3.68 0.67 16.06
C LEU A 370 -3.71 0.67 14.54
N LEU A 371 -4.91 0.59 13.95
CA LEU A 371 -5.13 0.64 12.50
C LEU A 371 -5.91 1.90 12.14
N LEU A 372 -5.46 2.63 11.12
CA LEU A 372 -6.21 3.71 10.50
C LEU A 372 -6.85 3.18 9.22
N THR A 373 -8.18 3.35 9.10
CA THR A 373 -8.99 2.86 7.98
C THR A 373 -10.01 3.90 7.54
N LYS A 374 -10.52 3.77 6.30
CA LYS A 374 -11.83 4.33 5.95
C LYS A 374 -12.91 3.73 6.85
N TYR A 375 -13.97 4.50 7.09
CA TYR A 375 -15.08 4.03 7.93
C TYR A 375 -16.40 4.67 7.47
N ASN A 376 -16.60 4.68 6.15
CA ASN A 376 -17.78 5.25 5.50
C ASN A 376 -19.04 4.47 5.84
N ASP A 377 -20.17 5.18 5.87
CA ASP A 377 -21.52 4.62 6.02
C ASP A 377 -22.39 5.10 4.85
N TYR A 378 -22.22 4.44 3.72
CA TYR A 378 -22.70 4.88 2.41
C TYR A 378 -24.22 5.07 2.32
N ALA A 379 -24.68 6.31 2.13
CA ALA A 379 -26.10 6.66 1.96
C ALA A 379 -26.74 5.91 0.77
N GLY A 380 -26.01 5.75 -0.33
CA GLY A 380 -26.45 5.00 -1.51
C GLY A 380 -26.63 3.49 -1.27
N ALA A 381 -26.12 2.95 -0.19
CA ALA A 381 -26.25 1.55 0.19
C ALA A 381 -27.09 1.33 1.46
N GLY A 382 -27.90 2.31 1.84
CA GLY A 382 -28.81 2.25 2.99
C GLY A 382 -28.19 2.75 4.30
N GLY A 383 -26.99 3.31 4.26
CA GLY A 383 -26.34 3.95 5.40
C GLY A 383 -26.81 5.37 5.67
N THR A 384 -26.28 5.96 6.73
CA THR A 384 -26.61 7.33 7.15
C THR A 384 -25.96 8.41 6.30
N GLY A 385 -24.92 8.07 5.50
CA GLY A 385 -24.08 9.03 4.79
C GLY A 385 -23.04 9.73 5.67
N VAL A 386 -22.94 9.37 6.95
CA VAL A 386 -21.89 9.90 7.84
C VAL A 386 -20.58 9.18 7.57
N ASN A 387 -19.88 9.65 6.55
CA ASN A 387 -18.61 9.06 6.12
C ASN A 387 -17.46 9.49 7.04
N ARG A 388 -16.69 8.52 7.56
CA ARG A 388 -15.64 8.73 8.58
C ARG A 388 -14.32 8.11 8.18
N MET A 389 -13.25 8.57 8.84
CA MET A 389 -12.04 7.81 9.09
C MET A 389 -12.08 7.28 10.52
N ALA A 390 -11.46 6.12 10.77
CA ALA A 390 -11.38 5.53 12.10
C ALA A 390 -9.98 5.06 12.44
N ILE A 391 -9.64 5.15 13.73
CA ILE A 391 -8.54 4.44 14.37
C ILE A 391 -9.16 3.28 15.16
N LEU A 392 -8.73 2.07 14.85
CA LEU A 392 -9.25 0.84 15.45
C LEU A 392 -8.18 0.15 16.29
N ASP A 393 -8.58 -0.42 17.43
CA ASP A 393 -7.73 -1.31 18.22
C ASP A 393 -7.93 -2.75 17.77
N PRO A 394 -6.93 -3.40 17.15
CA PRO A 394 -7.08 -4.75 16.61
C PRO A 394 -7.17 -5.84 17.68
N PHE A 395 -6.87 -5.52 18.95
CA PHE A 395 -6.89 -6.48 20.07
C PHE A 395 -8.00 -6.25 21.08
N ALA A 396 -8.83 -5.22 20.89
CA ALA A 396 -10.06 -4.99 21.61
C ALA A 396 -11.26 -5.12 20.68
N SER A 397 -12.45 -5.38 21.22
CA SER A 397 -13.64 -5.61 20.41
C SER A 397 -14.86 -4.85 20.90
N MET A 398 -15.76 -4.57 19.97
CA MET A 398 -17.09 -4.00 20.21
C MET A 398 -18.13 -4.66 19.30
N ILE A 399 -19.40 -4.41 19.56
CA ILE A 399 -20.48 -4.75 18.62
C ILE A 399 -20.65 -3.57 17.66
N ASP A 400 -20.49 -3.84 16.36
CA ASP A 400 -20.72 -2.84 15.32
C ASP A 400 -22.21 -2.46 15.26
N PRO A 401 -22.58 -1.18 15.45
CA PRO A 401 -23.98 -0.77 15.49
C PRO A 401 -24.71 -0.94 14.16
N ILE A 402 -23.99 -1.04 13.03
CA ILE A 402 -24.56 -1.18 11.69
C ILE A 402 -24.83 -2.65 11.38
N SER A 403 -23.85 -3.50 11.53
CA SER A 403 -23.96 -4.92 11.17
C SER A 403 -24.41 -5.81 12.31
N GLY A 404 -24.19 -5.41 13.57
CA GLY A 404 -24.38 -6.25 14.76
C GLY A 404 -23.30 -7.33 14.93
N ALA A 405 -22.24 -7.31 14.11
CA ALA A 405 -21.10 -8.22 14.25
C ALA A 405 -20.12 -7.74 15.34
N THR A 406 -19.37 -8.70 15.91
CA THR A 406 -18.22 -8.35 16.78
C THR A 406 -17.07 -7.88 15.89
N VAL A 407 -16.60 -6.65 16.12
CA VAL A 407 -15.53 -6.01 15.34
C VAL A 407 -14.48 -5.39 16.26
N MET A 408 -13.35 -4.95 15.69
CA MET A 408 -12.32 -4.18 16.38
C MET A 408 -12.91 -2.94 17.04
N GLN A 409 -12.41 -2.61 18.22
CA GLN A 409 -12.86 -1.45 19.00
C GLN A 409 -12.49 -0.14 18.30
N GLU A 410 -13.46 0.75 18.10
CA GLU A 410 -13.19 2.13 17.71
C GLU A 410 -12.49 2.89 18.85
N VAL A 411 -11.38 3.53 18.53
CA VAL A 411 -10.57 4.36 19.45
C VAL A 411 -10.82 5.83 19.18
N LEU A 412 -10.81 6.21 17.91
CA LEU A 412 -10.96 7.58 17.46
C LEU A 412 -11.63 7.58 16.09
N THR A 413 -12.61 8.47 15.88
CA THR A 413 -13.24 8.66 14.57
C THR A 413 -13.35 10.14 14.25
N VAL A 414 -13.32 10.47 12.94
CA VAL A 414 -13.57 11.81 12.44
C VAL A 414 -14.44 11.75 11.20
N ALA A 415 -15.55 12.51 11.18
CA ALA A 415 -16.42 12.62 10.01
C ALA A 415 -15.85 13.58 8.97
N GLY A 416 -16.19 13.37 7.70
CA GLY A 416 -15.95 14.32 6.64
C GLY A 416 -16.65 15.66 6.94
N PRO A 417 -16.01 16.82 6.68
CA PRO A 417 -16.60 18.11 7.04
C PRO A 417 -17.50 18.70 5.95
N THR A 418 -17.45 18.17 4.72
CA THR A 418 -18.15 18.77 3.57
C THR A 418 -19.45 18.01 3.31
N PRO A 419 -20.63 18.70 3.32
CA PRO A 419 -21.91 18.08 2.99
C PRO A 419 -21.89 17.44 1.61
N ASP A 420 -22.59 16.30 1.49
CA ASP A 420 -22.68 15.57 0.23
C ASP A 420 -23.85 16.07 -0.60
N ALA A 421 -23.55 16.77 -1.70
CA ALA A 421 -24.55 17.33 -2.60
C ALA A 421 -25.32 16.26 -3.41
N ASP A 422 -24.84 15.01 -3.45
CA ASP A 422 -25.55 13.92 -4.14
C ASP A 422 -26.73 13.40 -3.31
N PHE A 423 -26.77 13.73 -2.02
CA PHE A 423 -27.83 13.40 -1.08
C PHE A 423 -28.46 14.65 -0.42
N PRO A 424 -29.02 15.60 -1.21
CA PRO A 424 -29.47 16.91 -0.69
C PRO A 424 -30.59 16.81 0.34
N GLY A 425 -31.31 15.70 0.39
CA GLY A 425 -32.34 15.42 1.39
C GLY A 425 -31.82 14.82 2.72
N ASN A 426 -30.52 14.53 2.82
CA ASN A 426 -29.88 13.98 3.99
C ASN A 426 -28.90 14.98 4.62
N PRO A 427 -29.27 15.72 5.66
CA PRO A 427 -28.40 16.73 6.25
C PRO A 427 -27.18 16.14 6.99
N LEU A 428 -27.16 14.82 7.20
CA LEU A 428 -26.04 14.14 7.85
C LEU A 428 -25.00 13.62 6.82
N ALA A 429 -25.38 13.51 5.54
CA ALA A 429 -24.48 13.00 4.51
C ALA A 429 -23.33 13.96 4.27
N VAL A 430 -22.11 13.41 4.29
CA VAL A 430 -20.87 14.10 3.98
C VAL A 430 -20.09 13.35 2.93
N ARG A 431 -19.23 14.04 2.17
CA ARG A 431 -18.39 13.46 1.13
C ARG A 431 -17.58 12.28 1.66
N GLU A 432 -17.39 11.29 0.81
CA GLU A 432 -16.74 10.04 1.13
C GLU A 432 -15.23 10.21 1.34
N TRP A 433 -14.69 9.37 2.20
CA TRP A 433 -13.26 9.16 2.26
C TRP A 433 -12.90 8.09 1.21
N CYS A 434 -12.50 8.52 0.03
CA CYS A 434 -12.13 7.63 -1.08
C CYS A 434 -10.65 7.23 -1.07
N ILE A 435 -9.90 7.59 -0.04
CA ILE A 435 -8.49 7.22 0.07
C ILE A 435 -8.32 5.71 0.31
N ASN A 436 -7.35 5.09 -0.38
CA ASN A 436 -6.98 3.71 -0.12
C ASN A 436 -6.10 3.59 1.14
N THR A 437 -5.08 4.45 1.28
CA THR A 437 -4.12 4.40 2.38
C THR A 437 -3.70 5.81 2.80
N ALA A 438 -3.83 6.13 4.08
CA ALA A 438 -3.37 7.39 4.66
C ALA A 438 -1.87 7.33 4.99
N ALA A 439 -1.16 8.46 4.94
CA ALA A 439 0.20 8.56 5.45
C ALA A 439 0.20 8.93 6.94
N VAL A 440 0.82 8.10 7.78
CA VAL A 440 0.91 8.30 9.23
C VAL A 440 2.26 8.90 9.59
N ASP A 441 2.25 10.03 10.29
CA ASP A 441 3.43 10.66 10.91
C ASP A 441 3.37 10.52 12.43
N PRO A 442 4.08 9.54 13.02
CA PRO A 442 4.11 9.37 14.45
C PRO A 442 4.90 10.45 15.19
N LEU A 443 5.75 11.22 14.49
CA LEU A 443 6.58 12.26 15.10
C LEU A 443 5.75 13.50 15.46
N THR A 444 4.78 13.86 14.61
CA THR A 444 3.81 14.93 14.88
C THR A 444 2.47 14.39 15.38
N ARG A 445 2.33 13.06 15.52
CA ARG A 445 1.09 12.39 15.89
C ARG A 445 -0.07 12.81 14.96
N SER A 446 0.15 12.68 13.67
CA SER A 446 -0.79 13.10 12.64
C SER A 446 -0.97 12.03 11.58
N ALA A 447 -2.11 12.05 10.90
CA ALA A 447 -2.33 11.33 9.65
C ALA A 447 -2.71 12.33 8.56
N PHE A 448 -2.20 12.09 7.34
CA PHE A 448 -2.53 12.90 6.16
C PHE A 448 -3.50 12.11 5.29
N VAL A 449 -4.69 12.66 5.11
CA VAL A 449 -5.82 11.99 4.47
C VAL A 449 -6.40 12.86 3.35
N ASN A 450 -6.49 12.29 2.18
CA ASN A 450 -7.07 12.90 0.99
C ASN A 450 -8.57 12.53 0.93
N ASN A 451 -9.45 13.46 0.56
CA ASN A 451 -10.89 13.28 0.58
C ASN A 451 -11.49 13.58 -0.80
N GLU A 452 -12.64 12.99 -1.09
CA GLU A 452 -13.41 13.22 -2.31
C GLU A 452 -13.86 14.69 -2.47
N ASP A 453 -13.94 15.47 -1.39
CA ASP A 453 -14.27 16.88 -1.43
C ASP A 453 -13.16 17.78 -2.03
N GLY A 454 -12.14 17.17 -2.60
CA GLY A 454 -11.02 17.86 -3.26
C GLY A 454 -9.99 18.43 -2.30
N LYS A 455 -9.98 18.02 -1.04
CA LYS A 455 -9.05 18.53 -0.03
C LYS A 455 -8.16 17.47 0.56
N LEU A 456 -6.96 17.90 0.96
CA LEU A 456 -6.05 17.13 1.80
C LEU A 456 -6.13 17.66 3.23
N TYR A 457 -6.29 16.76 4.19
CA TYR A 457 -6.41 17.07 5.60
C TYR A 457 -5.24 16.51 6.40
N ARG A 458 -4.85 17.21 7.49
CA ARG A 458 -4.09 16.65 8.58
C ARG A 458 -5.04 16.32 9.73
N TRP A 459 -5.19 15.05 10.00
CA TRP A 459 -5.88 14.58 11.20
C TRP A 459 -4.89 14.57 12.36
N ASP A 460 -5.13 15.42 13.34
CA ASP A 460 -4.35 15.50 14.58
C ASP A 460 -4.83 14.39 15.54
N LEU A 461 -3.97 13.43 15.81
CA LEU A 461 -4.30 12.27 16.64
C LEU A 461 -4.19 12.57 18.15
N VAL A 462 -3.73 13.77 18.53
CA VAL A 462 -3.72 14.26 19.91
C VAL A 462 -5.09 14.81 20.29
N THR A 463 -5.66 15.63 19.41
CA THR A 463 -6.95 16.31 19.63
C THR A 463 -8.12 15.55 19.02
N GLY A 464 -7.87 14.63 18.08
CA GLY A 464 -8.91 13.92 17.34
C GLY A 464 -9.58 14.73 16.24
N THR A 465 -9.03 15.89 15.86
CA THR A 465 -9.66 16.84 14.94
C THR A 465 -8.91 16.97 13.61
N LEU A 466 -9.60 17.40 12.55
CA LEU A 466 -8.99 17.82 11.29
C LEU A 466 -8.39 19.22 11.51
N ALA A 467 -7.10 19.27 11.85
CA ALA A 467 -6.44 20.50 12.33
C ALA A 467 -6.00 21.45 11.21
N ASP A 468 -5.60 20.91 10.07
CA ASP A 468 -5.15 21.67 8.89
C ASP A 468 -5.77 21.08 7.63
N GLN A 469 -5.93 21.93 6.60
CA GLN A 469 -6.44 21.49 5.30
C GLN A 469 -5.93 22.40 4.18
N VAL A 470 -5.88 21.85 2.97
CA VAL A 470 -5.62 22.60 1.74
C VAL A 470 -6.55 22.09 0.64
N VAL A 471 -7.07 23.01 -0.18
CA VAL A 471 -7.83 22.67 -1.38
C VAL A 471 -6.84 22.25 -2.47
N LEU A 472 -7.01 21.03 -2.99
CA LEU A 472 -6.27 20.48 -4.13
C LEU A 472 -7.02 20.75 -5.42
N THR A 473 -8.29 20.37 -5.47
CA THR A 473 -9.19 20.55 -6.62
C THR A 473 -10.51 21.18 -6.17
N PRO A 474 -11.13 22.03 -6.99
CA PRO A 474 -12.48 22.51 -6.69
C PRO A 474 -13.52 21.43 -7.01
N GLY A 475 -14.40 21.16 -6.06
CA GLY A 475 -15.48 20.18 -6.25
C GLY A 475 -15.09 18.75 -5.91
N ILE A 476 -15.68 17.77 -6.59
CA ILE A 476 -15.41 16.35 -6.37
C ILE A 476 -14.05 16.00 -6.96
N GLY A 477 -13.19 15.39 -6.15
CA GLY A 477 -11.90 14.86 -6.57
C GLY A 477 -11.72 13.43 -6.08
N GLU A 478 -11.52 12.50 -7.00
CA GLU A 478 -11.29 11.10 -6.66
C GLU A 478 -9.89 10.91 -6.08
N ALA A 479 -9.84 10.42 -4.86
CA ALA A 479 -8.64 10.38 -4.02
C ALA A 479 -8.14 8.95 -3.72
N TYR A 480 -8.38 8.00 -4.61
CA TYR A 480 -8.11 6.57 -4.39
C TYR A 480 -6.63 6.20 -4.20
N THR A 481 -5.71 7.10 -4.53
CA THR A 481 -4.28 6.82 -4.46
C THR A 481 -3.73 7.08 -3.06
N PRO A 482 -2.82 6.23 -2.55
CA PRO A 482 -2.16 6.47 -1.28
C PRO A 482 -1.48 7.83 -1.20
N THR A 483 -1.68 8.54 -0.10
CA THR A 483 -0.92 9.76 0.26
C THR A 483 0.47 9.36 0.76
N ILE A 484 1.51 10.14 0.44
CA ILE A 484 2.89 9.86 0.86
C ILE A 484 3.55 11.10 1.50
N ILE A 485 4.61 10.87 2.26
CA ILE A 485 5.46 11.92 2.84
C ILE A 485 6.86 11.81 2.25
N GLY A 486 7.33 12.87 1.62
CA GLY A 486 8.68 12.97 1.06
C GLY A 486 9.76 13.13 2.12
N PRO A 487 11.05 12.98 1.74
CA PRO A 487 12.17 13.01 2.69
C PRO A 487 12.42 14.38 3.34
N ASP A 488 11.85 15.44 2.80
CA ASP A 488 11.87 16.81 3.32
C ASP A 488 10.57 17.19 4.05
N GLY A 489 9.64 16.24 4.22
CA GLY A 489 8.35 16.43 4.87
C GLY A 489 7.23 16.91 3.95
N THR A 490 7.50 17.19 2.67
CA THR A 490 6.45 17.55 1.71
C THR A 490 5.45 16.40 1.56
N ILE A 491 4.16 16.73 1.60
CA ILE A 491 3.08 15.76 1.42
C ILE A 491 2.73 15.68 -0.07
N TYR A 492 2.60 14.46 -0.59
CA TYR A 492 2.19 14.24 -1.97
C TYR A 492 0.87 13.48 -1.99
N ALA A 493 -0.12 14.05 -2.66
CA ALA A 493 -1.44 13.48 -2.82
C ALA A 493 -1.88 13.58 -4.28
N ILE A 494 -2.58 12.57 -4.77
CA ILE A 494 -3.23 12.61 -6.08
C ILE A 494 -4.72 12.80 -5.85
N ASN A 495 -5.28 13.82 -6.51
CA ASN A 495 -6.69 14.13 -6.48
C ASN A 495 -7.10 14.59 -7.88
N ASP A 496 -8.21 14.12 -8.42
CA ASP A 496 -8.72 14.42 -9.75
C ASP A 496 -7.61 14.43 -10.82
N ALA A 497 -6.98 13.27 -11.03
CA ALA A 497 -5.95 13.05 -12.06
C ALA A 497 -4.70 13.94 -11.95
N THR A 498 -4.48 14.59 -10.80
CA THR A 498 -3.37 15.54 -10.59
C THR A 498 -2.60 15.20 -9.31
N LEU A 499 -1.27 15.13 -9.41
CA LEU A 499 -0.37 15.06 -8.25
C LEU A 499 -0.12 16.46 -7.71
N PHE A 500 -0.30 16.62 -6.42
CA PHE A 500 -0.02 17.83 -5.66
C PHE A 500 1.12 17.59 -4.68
N ALA A 501 2.05 18.53 -4.62
CA ALA A 501 3.03 18.66 -3.55
C ALA A 501 2.59 19.76 -2.60
N VAL A 502 2.47 19.43 -1.34
CA VAL A 502 1.84 20.29 -0.33
C VAL A 502 2.78 20.48 0.85
N ASP A 503 2.88 21.70 1.34
CA ASP A 503 3.65 22.09 2.52
C ASP A 503 3.03 23.28 3.27
N GLU A 504 3.84 23.90 4.14
CA GLU A 504 3.40 25.03 4.98
C GLU A 504 3.36 26.37 4.24
N GLY A 505 3.89 26.43 3.02
CA GLY A 505 4.14 27.66 2.30
C GLY A 505 5.46 28.36 2.72
N PRO A 506 5.76 29.51 2.12
CA PRO A 506 6.93 30.31 2.42
C PRO A 506 6.87 31.00 3.79
#